data_f399d3d440830f0e88be852f8f8ab4d4
#
_entry.id   f399d3d440830f0e88be852f8f8ab4d4
#
_cell.length_a   1.000
_cell.length_b   1.000
_cell.length_c   1.000
_cell.angle_alpha   90.00
_cell.angle_beta   90.00
_cell.angle_gamma   90.00
#
_symmetry.space_group_name_H-M   'P 1'
#
loop_
_entity.id
_entity.type
_entity.pdbx_description
1 polymer ?
#
loop_
_entity_poly.entity_id
_entity_poly.type
_entity_poly.pdbx_seq_one_letter_code
_entity_poly.pdbx_strand_id
1 'polypeptide(L)'
;MSKKIHFLLFFFLCLASIPLVAQNIEVKGVVTEATTNEPLPGVTVKVKGKDTGTVTNMDGKYTVKANKGDILVFSTIGMKSIEHTISSNAPINVSMEEDNVA
;
A
#
# COMPACT_ATOMS: atom_id res chain seq x y z
N MET A 1 32.55 -24.73 -32.82
CA MET A 1 31.56 -23.71 -33.16
C MET A 1 30.30 -23.84 -32.35
N SER A 2 29.80 -25.03 -32.10
CA SER A 2 28.62 -25.26 -31.29
C SER A 2 28.78 -24.79 -29.82
N LYS A 3 30.02 -24.79 -29.31
CA LYS A 3 30.28 -24.35 -27.92
C LYS A 3 30.00 -22.87 -27.68
N LYS A 4 30.24 -22.03 -28.70
CA LYS A 4 29.96 -20.60 -28.57
C LYS A 4 28.46 -20.29 -28.53
N ILE A 5 27.69 -21.06 -29.29
CA ILE A 5 26.23 -20.90 -29.33
C ILE A 5 25.61 -21.32 -28.00
N HIS A 6 26.09 -22.40 -27.39
CA HIS A 6 25.62 -22.87 -26.11
C HIS A 6 25.95 -21.88 -24.97
N PHE A 7 27.10 -21.24 -25.01
CA PHE A 7 27.49 -20.25 -24.04
C PHE A 7 26.60 -19.01 -24.13
N LEU A 8 26.32 -18.55 -25.34
CA LEU A 8 25.41 -17.41 -25.54
C LEU A 8 23.99 -17.72 -25.08
N LEU A 9 23.52 -18.93 -25.34
CA LEU A 9 22.20 -19.37 -24.92
C LEU A 9 22.09 -19.43 -23.41
N PHE A 10 23.12 -19.94 -22.75
CA PHE A 10 23.18 -20.01 -21.28
C PHE A 10 23.17 -18.61 -20.65
N PHE A 11 23.95 -17.69 -21.24
CA PHE A 11 24.00 -16.31 -20.77
C PHE A 11 22.63 -15.62 -20.91
N PHE A 12 21.97 -15.85 -22.03
CA PHE A 12 20.62 -15.30 -22.25
C PHE A 12 19.60 -15.87 -21.27
N LEU A 13 19.69 -17.15 -20.95
CA LEU A 13 18.83 -17.79 -19.96
C LEU A 13 19.05 -17.22 -18.55
N CYS A 14 20.29 -16.93 -18.18
CA CYS A 14 20.61 -16.31 -16.90
C CYS A 14 20.00 -14.92 -16.77
N LEU A 15 20.00 -14.14 -17.85
CA LEU A 15 19.38 -12.81 -17.87
C LEU A 15 17.86 -12.90 -17.76
N ALA A 16 17.26 -13.93 -18.39
CA ALA A 16 15.82 -14.13 -18.33
C ALA A 16 15.33 -14.63 -16.98
N SER A 17 16.21 -15.16 -16.14
CA SER A 17 15.85 -15.68 -14.81
C SER A 17 15.99 -14.65 -13.70
N ILE A 18 16.28 -13.39 -14.01
CA ILE A 18 16.29 -12.34 -12.99
C ILE A 18 14.86 -12.15 -12.47
N PRO A 19 14.63 -12.37 -11.16
CA PRO A 19 13.28 -12.21 -10.62
C PRO A 19 12.84 -10.76 -10.73
N LEU A 20 11.61 -10.58 -11.19
CA LEU A 20 10.97 -9.27 -11.15
C LEU A 20 10.70 -8.94 -9.68
N VAL A 21 11.51 -8.06 -9.13
CA VAL A 21 11.27 -7.56 -7.77
C VAL A 21 10.03 -6.69 -7.83
N ALA A 22 9.02 -7.04 -7.03
CA ALA A 22 7.84 -6.21 -6.91
C ALA A 22 8.26 -4.81 -6.44
N GLN A 23 7.86 -3.79 -7.18
CA GLN A 23 8.24 -2.42 -6.89
C GLN A 23 7.43 -1.91 -5.70
N ASN A 24 8.13 -1.49 -4.65
CA ASN A 24 7.50 -0.74 -3.58
C ASN A 24 7.13 0.63 -4.12
N ILE A 25 5.88 0.98 -3.95
CA ILE A 25 5.41 2.32 -4.25
C ILE A 25 5.11 3.05 -2.95
N GLU A 26 5.24 4.36 -2.98
CA GLU A 26 4.89 5.20 -1.85
C GLU A 26 3.46 5.68 -2.04
N VAL A 27 2.58 5.29 -1.13
CA VAL A 27 1.17 5.69 -1.15
C VAL A 27 0.97 6.76 -0.11
N LYS A 28 0.36 7.86 -0.53
CA LYS A 28 0.03 9.00 0.33
C LYS A 28 -1.46 9.27 0.29
N GLY A 29 -1.95 9.94 1.31
CA GLY A 29 -3.34 10.34 1.33
C GLY A 29 -3.70 11.05 2.60
N VAL A 30 -4.98 11.37 2.72
CA VAL A 30 -5.57 12.04 3.87
C VAL A 30 -6.76 11.24 4.33
N VAL A 31 -6.87 11.05 5.64
CA VAL A 31 -8.03 10.40 6.26
C VAL A 31 -8.86 11.47 6.94
N THR A 32 -10.14 11.51 6.63
CA THR A 32 -11.08 12.47 7.19
C THR A 32 -12.27 11.76 7.82
N GLU A 33 -12.98 12.47 8.66
CA GLU A 33 -14.23 12.00 9.23
C GLU A 33 -15.37 12.33 8.25
N ALA A 34 -16.25 11.34 7.97
CA ALA A 34 -17.22 11.44 6.89
C ALA A 34 -18.26 12.55 7.10
N THR A 35 -18.66 12.80 8.33
CA THR A 35 -19.72 13.76 8.64
C THR A 35 -19.23 15.19 8.63
N THR A 36 -18.05 15.45 9.18
CA THR A 36 -17.50 16.79 9.38
C THR A 36 -16.43 17.18 8.41
N ASN A 37 -15.87 16.23 7.66
CA ASN A 37 -14.69 16.39 6.79
C ASN A 37 -13.43 16.84 7.54
N GLU A 38 -13.41 16.69 8.84
CA GLU A 38 -12.25 17.03 9.65
C GLU A 38 -11.16 15.96 9.49
N PRO A 39 -9.87 16.37 9.48
CA PRO A 39 -8.79 15.38 9.43
C PRO A 39 -8.79 14.50 10.67
N LEU A 40 -8.50 13.21 10.47
CA LEU A 40 -8.41 12.25 11.57
C LEU A 40 -6.96 11.90 11.87
N PRO A 41 -6.39 12.43 12.96
CA PRO A 41 -5.08 12.00 13.42
C PRO A 41 -5.17 10.66 14.14
N GLY A 42 -4.07 9.94 14.19
CA GLY A 42 -3.99 8.70 14.96
C GLY A 42 -4.66 7.49 14.31
N VAL A 43 -5.00 7.56 13.03
CA VAL A 43 -5.56 6.42 12.31
C VAL A 43 -4.44 5.49 11.92
N THR A 44 -4.57 4.20 12.24
CA THR A 44 -3.61 3.19 11.83
C THR A 44 -3.86 2.84 10.37
N VAL A 45 -2.81 2.93 9.55
CA VAL A 45 -2.82 2.52 8.14
C VAL A 45 -1.86 1.37 8.01
N LYS A 46 -2.36 0.18 7.73
CA LYS A 46 -1.55 -1.04 7.70
C LYS A 46 -1.72 -1.77 6.39
N VAL A 47 -0.65 -2.38 5.92
CA VAL A 47 -0.73 -3.28 4.76
C VAL A 47 -1.20 -4.64 5.25
N LYS A 48 -2.34 -5.09 4.74
CA LYS A 48 -2.97 -6.34 5.17
C LYS A 48 -2.02 -7.53 4.96
N GLY A 49 -1.87 -8.33 6.02
CA GLY A 49 -1.00 -9.50 5.98
C GLY A 49 0.49 -9.22 6.12
N LYS A 50 0.88 -7.97 6.35
CA LYS A 50 2.28 -7.57 6.53
C LYS A 50 2.44 -6.73 7.78
N ASP A 51 3.69 -6.55 8.22
CA ASP A 51 3.99 -5.71 9.39
C ASP A 51 4.16 -4.23 9.05
N THR A 52 4.13 -3.90 7.75
CA THR A 52 4.28 -2.54 7.28
C THR A 52 3.06 -1.71 7.61
N GLY A 53 3.27 -0.55 8.20
CA GLY A 53 2.16 0.35 8.52
C GLY A 53 2.65 1.71 8.98
N THR A 54 1.70 2.61 9.18
CA THR A 54 1.96 3.97 9.66
C THR A 54 0.72 4.47 10.39
N VAL A 55 0.81 5.69 10.90
CA VAL A 55 -0.29 6.35 11.61
C VAL A 55 -0.44 7.75 11.03
N THR A 56 -1.68 8.21 10.87
CA THR A 56 -1.92 9.57 10.37
C THR A 56 -1.44 10.62 11.35
N ASN A 57 -0.94 11.74 10.81
CA ASN A 57 -0.50 12.88 11.60
C ASN A 57 -1.69 13.79 11.98
N MET A 58 -1.40 14.95 12.59
CA MET A 58 -2.43 15.89 13.02
C MET A 58 -3.30 16.43 11.90
N ASP A 59 -2.78 16.44 10.68
CA ASP A 59 -3.52 16.85 9.48
C ASP A 59 -4.24 15.68 8.80
N GLY A 60 -4.25 14.50 9.41
CA GLY A 60 -4.85 13.30 8.84
C GLY A 60 -4.05 12.70 7.72
N LYS A 61 -2.83 13.17 7.49
CA LYS A 61 -1.99 12.71 6.38
C LYS A 61 -1.19 11.48 6.76
N TYR A 62 -0.99 10.60 5.79
CA TYR A 62 -0.17 9.41 5.95
C TYR A 62 0.67 9.17 4.71
N THR A 63 1.75 8.44 4.90
CA THR A 63 2.61 7.92 3.83
C THR A 63 3.00 6.51 4.21
N VAL A 64 2.79 5.56 3.30
CA VAL A 64 3.12 4.16 3.53
C VAL A 64 3.73 3.56 2.27
N LYS A 65 4.69 2.66 2.45
CA LYS A 65 5.27 1.92 1.33
C LYS A 65 4.55 0.59 1.19
N ALA A 66 4.14 0.29 -0.03
CA ALA A 66 3.40 -0.93 -0.33
C ALA A 66 3.61 -1.31 -1.79
N ASN A 67 3.05 -2.44 -2.18
CA ASN A 67 3.11 -2.90 -3.56
C ASN A 67 1.75 -2.76 -4.20
N LYS A 68 1.75 -2.57 -5.51
CA LYS A 68 0.52 -2.62 -6.29
C LYS A 68 -0.17 -3.96 -6.06
N GLY A 69 -1.47 -3.92 -5.78
CA GLY A 69 -2.25 -5.10 -5.43
C GLY A 69 -2.38 -5.34 -3.93
N ASP A 70 -1.57 -4.69 -3.11
CA ASP A 70 -1.72 -4.76 -1.66
C ASP A 70 -2.99 -4.08 -1.20
N ILE A 71 -3.49 -4.49 -0.05
CA ILE A 71 -4.67 -3.91 0.56
C ILE A 71 -4.25 -3.10 1.78
N LEU A 72 -4.64 -1.83 1.82
CA LEU A 72 -4.46 -0.98 2.98
C LEU A 72 -5.66 -1.11 3.89
N VAL A 73 -5.42 -1.27 5.18
CA VAL A 73 -6.47 -1.32 6.20
C VAL A 73 -6.34 -0.06 7.06
N PHE A 74 -7.40 0.73 7.09
CA PHE A 74 -7.51 1.94 7.91
C PHE A 74 -8.37 1.63 9.10
N SER A 75 -7.83 1.82 10.30
CA SER A 75 -8.55 1.52 11.53
C SER A 75 -8.22 2.52 12.62
N THR A 76 -9.22 2.84 13.43
CA THR A 76 -9.07 3.63 14.64
C THR A 76 -10.25 3.33 15.55
N ILE A 77 -10.08 3.64 16.83
CA ILE A 77 -11.11 3.36 17.85
C ILE A 77 -12.36 4.16 17.54
N GLY A 78 -13.51 3.51 17.57
CA GLY A 78 -14.81 4.15 17.37
C GLY A 78 -15.22 4.36 15.93
N MET A 79 -14.40 3.94 14.98
CA MET A 79 -14.67 4.08 13.55
C MET A 79 -14.76 2.72 12.86
N LYS A 80 -15.54 2.65 11.80
CA LYS A 80 -15.59 1.45 10.96
C LYS A 80 -14.29 1.34 10.18
N SER A 81 -13.68 0.16 10.22
CA SER A 81 -12.46 -0.11 9.45
C SER A 81 -12.75 -0.11 7.96
N ILE A 82 -11.81 0.39 7.18
CA ILE A 82 -11.91 0.48 5.73
C ILE A 82 -10.72 -0.25 5.12
N GLU A 83 -10.99 -1.03 4.06
CA GLU A 83 -9.95 -1.64 3.25
C GLU A 83 -9.94 -1.00 1.87
N HIS A 84 -8.75 -0.77 1.33
CA HIS A 84 -8.58 -0.16 0.02
C HIS A 84 -7.47 -0.87 -0.73
N THR A 85 -7.76 -1.37 -1.92
CA THR A 85 -6.76 -2.04 -2.76
C THR A 85 -5.93 -1.01 -3.51
N ILE A 86 -4.62 -1.18 -3.50
CA ILE A 86 -3.70 -0.28 -4.18
C ILE A 86 -3.62 -0.66 -5.66
N SER A 87 -4.03 0.24 -6.54
CA SER A 87 -3.97 0.02 -7.99
C SER A 87 -2.90 0.84 -8.68
N SER A 88 -2.45 1.93 -8.05
CA SER A 88 -1.44 2.83 -8.61
C SER A 88 -0.78 3.62 -7.48
N ASN A 89 0.16 4.51 -7.84
CA ASN A 89 0.77 5.41 -6.87
C ASN A 89 -0.03 6.71 -6.64
N ALA A 90 -1.25 6.77 -7.16
CA ALA A 90 -2.12 7.91 -6.92
C ALA A 90 -2.49 8.02 -5.44
N PRO A 91 -2.72 9.25 -4.94
CA PRO A 91 -3.12 9.42 -3.55
C PRO A 91 -4.42 8.69 -3.23
N ILE A 92 -4.48 8.07 -2.06
CA ILE A 92 -5.67 7.39 -1.56
C ILE A 92 -6.21 8.18 -0.37
N ASN A 93 -7.29 8.89 -0.60
CA ASN A 93 -7.97 9.65 0.44
C ASN A 93 -9.17 8.84 0.92
N VAL A 94 -9.33 8.76 2.22
CA VAL A 94 -10.32 7.90 2.86
C VAL A 94 -11.19 8.72 3.79
N SER A 95 -12.49 8.47 3.73
CA SER A 95 -13.48 9.07 4.61
C SER A 95 -14.01 7.98 5.53
N MET A 96 -13.82 8.13 6.84
CA MET A 96 -14.21 7.11 7.82
C MET A 96 -15.49 7.50 8.54
N GLU A 97 -16.32 6.51 8.78
CA GLU A 97 -17.60 6.67 9.49
C GLU A 97 -17.50 6.14 10.92
N GLU A 98 -18.24 6.76 11.81
CA GLU A 98 -18.36 6.26 13.17
C GLU A 98 -18.99 4.87 13.17
N ASP A 99 -18.49 4.00 14.05
CA ASP A 99 -19.05 2.69 14.26
C ASP A 99 -20.09 2.78 15.37
N ASN A 100 -21.34 3.02 15.00
CA ASN A 100 -22.45 3.18 15.93
C ASN A 100 -23.03 1.80 16.29
N VAL A 101 -22.21 0.94 16.85
CA VAL A 101 -22.71 -0.31 17.39
C VAL A 101 -23.44 -0.01 18.69
N ALA A 102 -24.74 -0.02 18.60
CA ALA A 102 -25.57 0.14 19.79
C ALA A 102 -25.46 -1.11 20.68
#